data_2634f4863f5da1b869ee33f6556cbac3
#
_entry.id   2634f4863f5da1b869ee33f6556cbac3
#
_cell.length_a   1.000
_cell.length_b   1.000
_cell.length_c   1.000
_cell.angle_alpha   90.00
_cell.angle_beta   90.00
_cell.angle_gamma   90.00
#
_symmetry.space_group_name_H-M   'P 1'
#
loop_
_entity.id
_entity.type
_entity.pdbx_description
1 polymer ?
#
loop_
_entity_poly.entity_id
_entity_poly.type
_entity_poly.pdbx_seq_one_letter_code
_entity_poly.pdbx_strand_id
1 'polypeptide(L)'
;MTRQLAISLICLFPPFCSLSRAELTVAHFFGDHMVIQRDKPIRIWGSAQPGENVQVRFSTRDLTIKADEEGHWLMELEALPASAQGKAMTVRSGETTITYDNIVVGDVWVCGGQSNMEDVISYVYHGDMEVASANHPMIRLLTVPQQAGPIAFRDMDRLNEFNSWERRYEQKGS
;
A
#
# COMPACT_ATOMS: atom_id res chain seq x y z
N MET A 1 3.73 -44.61 63.33
CA MET A 1 3.03 -43.41 62.77
C MET A 1 4.07 -42.56 62.06
N THR A 2 4.25 -42.73 60.76
CA THR A 2 5.24 -42.05 59.94
C THR A 2 4.50 -41.03 59.04
N ARG A 3 4.69 -39.75 59.33
CA ARG A 3 4.15 -38.64 58.51
C ARG A 3 5.02 -38.44 57.28
N GLN A 4 4.51 -38.74 56.12
CA GLN A 4 5.12 -38.32 54.84
C GLN A 4 4.82 -36.83 54.58
N LEU A 5 5.87 -36.03 54.46
CA LEU A 5 5.80 -34.65 53.94
C LEU A 5 5.81 -34.71 52.41
N ALA A 6 4.71 -34.33 51.82
CA ALA A 6 4.65 -34.08 50.36
C ALA A 6 5.21 -32.70 50.07
N ILE A 7 6.36 -32.62 49.40
CA ILE A 7 6.95 -31.37 48.88
C ILE A 7 6.28 -31.08 47.53
N SER A 8 5.42 -30.08 47.49
CA SER A 8 4.77 -29.63 46.26
C SER A 8 5.77 -28.71 45.50
N LEU A 9 6.30 -29.21 44.41
CA LEU A 9 7.20 -28.46 43.53
C LEU A 9 6.35 -27.54 42.65
N ILE A 10 6.22 -26.28 43.02
CA ILE A 10 5.57 -25.22 42.20
C ILE A 10 6.54 -24.85 41.08
N CYS A 11 6.32 -25.35 39.86
CA CYS A 11 6.99 -24.87 38.66
C CYS A 11 6.54 -23.43 38.34
N LEU A 12 7.35 -22.43 38.72
CA LEU A 12 7.21 -21.06 38.26
C LEU A 12 7.63 -21.01 36.78
N PHE A 13 6.67 -21.18 35.88
CA PHE A 13 6.87 -20.81 34.48
C PHE A 13 6.83 -19.26 34.40
N PRO A 14 7.91 -18.60 33.93
CA PRO A 14 7.82 -17.18 33.63
C PRO A 14 6.77 -16.97 32.54
N PRO A 15 5.91 -15.92 32.62
CA PRO A 15 4.99 -15.62 31.55
C PRO A 15 5.81 -15.35 30.28
N PHE A 16 5.61 -16.17 29.27
CA PHE A 16 6.14 -15.91 27.92
C PHE A 16 5.42 -14.66 27.42
N CYS A 17 6.02 -13.49 27.65
CA CYS A 17 5.60 -12.23 27.07
C CYS A 17 5.93 -12.35 25.57
N SER A 18 4.96 -12.80 24.77
CA SER A 18 5.03 -12.70 23.32
C SER A 18 5.09 -11.21 23.00
N LEU A 19 6.29 -10.68 22.77
CA LEU A 19 6.47 -9.39 22.15
C LEU A 19 5.76 -9.47 20.79
N SER A 20 4.56 -8.90 20.72
CA SER A 20 3.89 -8.67 19.43
C SER A 20 4.81 -7.80 18.60
N ARG A 21 5.48 -8.44 17.65
CA ARG A 21 6.36 -7.75 16.71
C ARG A 21 5.48 -6.99 15.74
N ALA A 22 5.56 -5.66 15.74
CA ALA A 22 4.87 -4.87 14.74
C ALA A 22 5.39 -5.29 13.35
N GLU A 23 4.46 -5.69 12.48
CA GLU A 23 4.77 -6.14 11.13
C GLU A 23 5.09 -4.93 10.25
N LEU A 24 6.04 -5.08 9.32
CA LEU A 24 6.25 -4.08 8.28
C LEU A 24 4.99 -3.92 7.46
N THR A 25 4.49 -2.69 7.36
CA THR A 25 3.38 -2.33 6.47
C THR A 25 3.75 -1.13 5.62
N VAL A 26 3.12 -1.03 4.46
CA VAL A 26 3.13 0.14 3.60
C VAL A 26 1.69 0.61 3.48
N ALA A 27 1.45 1.92 3.43
CA ALA A 27 0.11 2.46 3.32
C ALA A 27 -0.66 1.81 2.16
N HIS A 28 -1.95 1.55 2.37
CA HIS A 28 -2.81 0.81 1.43
C HIS A 28 -3.01 1.53 0.08
N PHE A 29 -2.57 2.77 -0.01
CA PHE A 29 -2.52 3.51 -1.27
C PHE A 29 -1.53 2.91 -2.28
N PHE A 30 -0.50 2.21 -1.82
CA PHE A 30 0.53 1.60 -2.66
C PHE A 30 0.13 0.19 -3.06
N GLY A 31 0.39 -0.15 -4.31
CA GLY A 31 0.05 -1.46 -4.85
C GLY A 31 0.72 -1.74 -6.19
N ASP A 32 0.55 -2.96 -6.67
CA ASP A 32 0.95 -3.33 -8.03
C ASP A 32 0.26 -2.43 -9.06
N HIS A 33 0.94 -2.19 -10.15
CA HIS A 33 0.44 -1.40 -11.28
C HIS A 33 0.19 0.08 -10.99
N MET A 34 0.56 0.61 -9.83
CA MET A 34 0.35 2.03 -9.51
C MET A 34 1.10 2.96 -10.44
N VAL A 35 0.66 4.23 -10.46
CA VAL A 35 1.34 5.34 -11.12
C VAL A 35 1.90 6.27 -10.04
N ILE A 36 3.18 6.59 -10.13
CA ILE A 36 3.82 7.60 -9.29
C ILE A 36 3.89 8.92 -10.06
N GLN A 37 3.53 10.03 -9.39
CA GLN A 37 3.58 11.37 -9.98
C GLN A 37 5.01 11.72 -10.41
N ARG A 38 5.18 12.07 -11.70
CA ARG A 38 6.45 12.52 -12.25
C ARG A 38 6.85 13.89 -11.73
N ASP A 39 8.15 14.18 -11.77
CA ASP A 39 8.74 15.50 -11.51
C ASP A 39 8.37 16.09 -10.13
N LYS A 40 8.00 15.23 -9.17
CA LYS A 40 7.69 15.57 -7.78
C LYS A 40 8.41 14.60 -6.84
N PRO A 41 8.79 15.04 -5.62
CA PRO A 41 9.29 14.14 -4.59
C PRO A 41 8.29 13.01 -4.33
N ILE A 42 8.81 11.79 -4.22
CA ILE A 42 7.99 10.58 -4.04
C ILE A 42 7.94 10.28 -2.55
N ARG A 43 6.77 10.43 -1.94
CA ARG A 43 6.55 10.10 -0.54
C ARG A 43 5.98 8.70 -0.40
N ILE A 44 6.64 7.88 0.42
CA ILE A 44 6.24 6.52 0.73
C ILE A 44 6.24 6.39 2.25
N TRP A 45 5.19 5.80 2.82
CA TRP A 45 5.03 5.70 4.26
C TRP A 45 4.34 4.41 4.69
N GLY A 46 4.43 4.11 5.96
CA GLY A 46 3.83 2.94 6.57
C GLY A 46 4.22 2.78 8.03
N SER A 47 4.21 1.54 8.50
CA SER A 47 4.61 1.20 9.86
C SER A 47 5.61 0.05 9.87
N ALA A 48 6.46 0.00 10.91
CA ALA A 48 7.42 -1.04 11.18
C ALA A 48 7.61 -1.13 12.70
N GLN A 49 8.53 -1.95 13.19
CA GLN A 49 8.89 -1.89 14.60
C GLN A 49 9.54 -0.54 14.95
N PRO A 50 9.19 0.03 16.12
CA PRO A 50 9.86 1.24 16.61
C PRO A 50 11.38 1.11 16.56
N GLY A 51 12.03 2.09 15.94
CA GLY A 51 13.48 2.14 15.80
C GLY A 51 14.09 1.20 14.78
N GLU A 52 13.30 0.39 14.05
CA GLU A 52 13.80 -0.49 12.99
C GLU A 52 14.12 0.28 11.71
N ASN A 53 15.11 -0.17 10.97
CA ASN A 53 15.47 0.43 9.69
C ASN A 53 14.55 -0.08 8.58
N VAL A 54 13.97 0.85 7.84
CA VAL A 54 13.15 0.57 6.65
C VAL A 54 13.92 1.03 5.42
N GLN A 55 14.19 0.13 4.50
CA GLN A 55 14.82 0.41 3.22
C GLN A 55 13.78 0.39 2.11
N VAL A 56 13.80 1.41 1.24
CA VAL A 56 12.97 1.47 0.04
C VAL A 56 13.87 1.57 -1.18
N ARG A 57 13.63 0.68 -2.15
CA ARG A 57 14.29 0.70 -3.45
C ARG A 57 13.25 0.89 -4.55
N PHE A 58 13.45 1.90 -5.36
CA PHE A 58 12.64 2.12 -6.56
C PHE A 58 13.47 2.77 -7.67
N SER A 59 13.50 2.15 -8.83
CA SER A 59 14.32 2.59 -9.96
C SER A 59 15.82 2.68 -9.57
N THR A 60 16.39 3.88 -9.63
CA THR A 60 17.78 4.18 -9.23
C THR A 60 17.90 4.69 -7.80
N ARG A 61 16.79 4.77 -7.07
CA ARG A 61 16.74 5.27 -5.68
C ARG A 61 16.80 4.10 -4.71
N ASP A 62 17.66 4.24 -3.70
CA ASP A 62 17.82 3.29 -2.60
C ASP A 62 18.09 4.10 -1.35
N LEU A 63 17.12 4.17 -0.46
CA LEU A 63 17.19 4.94 0.76
C LEU A 63 16.76 4.10 1.96
N THR A 64 17.30 4.45 3.12
CA THR A 64 16.96 3.82 4.39
C THR A 64 16.59 4.90 5.40
N ILE A 65 15.51 4.69 6.13
CA ILE A 65 15.06 5.53 7.23
C ILE A 65 14.76 4.65 8.45
N LYS A 66 14.79 5.26 9.64
CA LYS A 66 14.41 4.58 10.88
C LYS A 66 12.96 4.92 11.22
N ALA A 67 12.16 3.90 11.59
CA ALA A 67 10.82 4.10 12.13
C ALA A 67 10.92 4.86 13.47
N ASP A 68 9.95 5.73 13.74
CA ASP A 68 9.86 6.51 14.97
C ASP A 68 9.50 5.65 16.20
N GLU A 69 9.28 6.30 17.34
CA GLU A 69 8.95 5.65 18.61
C GLU A 69 7.56 4.99 18.58
N GLU A 70 6.67 5.47 17.73
CA GLU A 70 5.34 4.92 17.48
C GLU A 70 5.34 3.85 16.37
N GLY A 71 6.48 3.62 15.73
CA GLY A 71 6.65 2.67 14.63
C GLY A 71 6.24 3.21 13.26
N HIS A 72 5.98 4.50 13.12
CA HIS A 72 5.70 5.09 11.81
C HIS A 72 6.99 5.44 11.07
N TRP A 73 6.94 5.33 9.76
CA TRP A 73 8.01 5.78 8.88
C TRP A 73 7.45 6.53 7.67
N LEU A 74 8.16 7.57 7.25
CA LEU A 74 7.88 8.35 6.05
C LEU A 74 9.19 8.61 5.33
N MET A 75 9.30 8.17 4.09
CA MET A 75 10.46 8.37 3.23
C MET A 75 10.10 9.26 2.06
N GLU A 76 11.00 10.16 1.70
CA GLU A 76 10.91 10.99 0.53
C GLU A 76 12.06 10.65 -0.42
N LEU A 77 11.74 10.06 -1.59
CA LEU A 77 12.69 9.84 -2.66
C LEU A 77 12.70 11.05 -3.60
N GLU A 78 13.84 11.29 -4.22
CA GLU A 78 13.96 12.32 -5.24
C GLU A 78 13.02 12.05 -6.43
N ALA A 79 12.58 13.14 -7.04
CA ALA A 79 11.73 13.11 -8.22
C ALA A 79 12.33 12.24 -9.35
N LEU A 80 11.44 11.62 -10.12
CA LEU A 80 11.77 10.88 -11.31
C LEU A 80 11.05 11.47 -12.53
N PRO A 81 11.68 11.45 -13.71
CA PRO A 81 11.01 11.82 -14.95
C PRO A 81 9.99 10.74 -15.35
N ALA A 82 9.05 11.11 -16.23
CA ALA A 82 8.06 10.18 -16.77
C ALA A 82 8.72 8.93 -17.39
N SER A 83 8.14 7.77 -17.12
CA SER A 83 8.58 6.49 -17.67
C SER A 83 7.39 5.54 -17.82
N ALA A 84 7.16 5.10 -19.04
CA ALA A 84 6.16 4.07 -19.35
C ALA A 84 6.67 2.64 -19.02
N GLN A 85 7.97 2.49 -18.73
CA GLN A 85 8.54 1.22 -18.35
C GLN A 85 8.18 0.90 -16.91
N GLY A 86 7.38 -0.15 -16.69
CA GLY A 86 7.06 -0.65 -15.35
C GLY A 86 8.31 -1.14 -14.63
N LYS A 87 8.44 -0.74 -13.37
CA LYS A 87 9.54 -1.13 -12.47
C LYS A 87 9.00 -1.68 -11.17
N ALA A 88 9.77 -2.53 -10.51
CA ALA A 88 9.45 -2.99 -9.17
C ALA A 88 9.90 -1.97 -8.12
N MET A 89 9.13 -1.86 -7.04
CA MET A 89 9.50 -1.20 -5.80
C MET A 89 9.59 -2.25 -4.69
N THR A 90 10.64 -2.19 -3.89
CA THR A 90 10.79 -3.05 -2.72
C THR A 90 10.89 -2.21 -1.47
N VAL A 91 10.16 -2.63 -0.43
CA VAL A 91 10.23 -2.07 0.93
C VAL A 91 10.66 -3.18 1.86
N ARG A 92 11.75 -3.00 2.58
CA ARG A 92 12.33 -4.01 3.44
C ARG A 92 12.57 -3.50 4.85
N SER A 93 12.25 -4.32 5.85
CA SER A 93 12.62 -4.12 7.25
C SER A 93 12.94 -5.47 7.88
N GLY A 94 14.12 -5.61 8.46
CA GLY A 94 14.61 -6.90 8.96
C GLY A 94 14.59 -7.99 7.90
N GLU A 95 13.83 -9.05 8.17
CA GLU A 95 13.65 -10.18 7.24
C GLU A 95 12.44 -10.03 6.32
N THR A 96 11.56 -9.06 6.60
CA THR A 96 10.33 -8.84 5.83
C THR A 96 10.63 -7.98 4.61
N THR A 97 10.11 -8.39 3.45
CA THR A 97 10.18 -7.63 2.20
C THR A 97 8.81 -7.60 1.54
N ILE A 98 8.35 -6.41 1.22
CA ILE A 98 7.15 -6.16 0.42
C ILE A 98 7.61 -5.71 -0.96
N THR A 99 7.03 -6.27 -2.00
CA THR A 99 7.36 -5.90 -3.39
C THR A 99 6.07 -5.50 -4.11
N TYR A 100 6.13 -4.41 -4.84
CA TYR A 100 5.11 -3.98 -5.76
C TYR A 100 5.67 -3.96 -7.17
N ASP A 101 4.95 -4.57 -8.10
CA ASP A 101 5.40 -4.73 -9.47
C ASP A 101 4.72 -3.75 -10.45
N ASN A 102 5.38 -3.58 -11.60
CA ASN A 102 4.85 -2.85 -12.74
C ASN A 102 4.42 -1.40 -12.43
N ILE A 103 5.20 -0.70 -11.61
CA ILE A 103 4.99 0.70 -11.27
C ILE A 103 5.53 1.57 -12.40
N VAL A 104 4.73 2.51 -12.87
CA VAL A 104 5.15 3.53 -13.86
C VAL A 104 5.22 4.90 -13.23
N VAL A 105 5.93 5.81 -13.89
CA VAL A 105 6.02 7.22 -13.49
C VAL A 105 5.32 8.08 -14.53
N GLY A 106 4.31 8.84 -14.14
CA GLY A 106 3.47 9.60 -15.07
C GLY A 106 2.67 10.70 -14.38
N ASP A 107 1.64 11.18 -15.05
CA ASP A 107 0.72 12.16 -14.48
C ASP A 107 -0.35 11.46 -13.65
N VAL A 108 -0.57 11.95 -12.44
CA VAL A 108 -1.62 11.46 -11.53
C VAL A 108 -2.72 12.51 -11.43
N TRP A 109 -3.93 12.12 -11.77
CA TRP A 109 -5.11 12.97 -11.72
C TRP A 109 -6.01 12.53 -10.57
N VAL A 110 -6.45 13.50 -9.76
CA VAL A 110 -7.46 13.25 -8.73
C VAL A 110 -8.82 13.65 -9.31
N CYS A 111 -9.68 12.67 -9.53
CA CYS A 111 -11.03 12.87 -10.02
C CYS A 111 -11.99 12.80 -8.84
N GLY A 112 -12.63 13.93 -8.51
CA GLY A 112 -13.58 14.04 -7.43
C GLY A 112 -14.85 14.75 -7.88
N GLY A 113 -15.98 14.40 -7.26
CA GLY A 113 -17.27 15.00 -7.61
C GLY A 113 -18.42 14.38 -6.82
N GLN A 114 -19.60 14.47 -7.39
CA GLN A 114 -20.84 13.90 -6.84
C GLN A 114 -21.31 12.77 -7.75
N SER A 115 -22.65 12.54 -7.83
CA SER A 115 -23.26 11.43 -8.56
C SER A 115 -22.74 11.22 -9.99
N ASN A 116 -22.46 12.28 -10.72
CA ASN A 116 -21.92 12.19 -12.09
C ASN A 116 -20.51 11.55 -12.16
N MET A 117 -19.81 11.48 -11.05
CA MET A 117 -18.51 10.79 -10.96
C MET A 117 -18.64 9.32 -10.55
N GLU A 118 -19.81 8.93 -10.08
CA GLU A 118 -20.14 7.53 -9.74
C GLU A 118 -20.76 6.79 -10.91
N ASP A 119 -21.37 7.52 -11.87
CA ASP A 119 -22.02 6.94 -13.03
C ASP A 119 -21.00 6.24 -13.93
N VAL A 120 -21.34 5.02 -14.33
CA VAL A 120 -20.54 4.26 -15.29
C VAL A 120 -20.78 4.78 -16.71
N ILE A 121 -19.72 4.86 -17.50
CA ILE A 121 -19.75 5.44 -18.85
C ILE A 121 -20.78 4.74 -19.77
N SER A 122 -21.12 3.49 -19.54
CA SER A 122 -22.14 2.76 -20.30
C SER A 122 -23.56 3.34 -20.16
N TYR A 123 -23.83 4.18 -19.16
CA TYR A 123 -25.15 4.80 -18.94
C TYR A 123 -25.27 6.16 -19.62
N VAL A 124 -24.19 6.71 -20.17
CA VAL A 124 -24.24 7.97 -20.89
C VAL A 124 -24.54 7.75 -22.37
N TYR A 125 -24.97 8.80 -23.06
CA TYR A 125 -25.25 8.76 -24.49
C TYR A 125 -24.02 8.27 -25.28
N HIS A 126 -24.18 7.24 -26.10
CA HIS A 126 -23.09 6.55 -26.80
C HIS A 126 -22.01 5.90 -25.92
N GLY A 127 -22.28 5.69 -24.62
CA GLY A 127 -21.31 5.17 -23.68
C GLY A 127 -20.80 3.77 -24.02
N ASP A 128 -21.66 2.91 -24.59
CA ASP A 128 -21.30 1.59 -25.09
C ASP A 128 -20.26 1.64 -26.22
N MET A 129 -20.36 2.63 -27.11
CA MET A 129 -19.36 2.85 -28.18
C MET A 129 -18.03 3.33 -27.60
N GLU A 130 -18.08 4.22 -26.61
CA GLU A 130 -16.88 4.69 -25.90
C GLU A 130 -16.18 3.53 -25.17
N VAL A 131 -16.94 2.67 -24.48
CA VAL A 131 -16.39 1.46 -23.83
C VAL A 131 -15.75 0.51 -24.84
N ALA A 132 -16.42 0.30 -25.99
CA ALA A 132 -15.91 -0.59 -27.03
C ALA A 132 -14.63 -0.07 -27.71
N SER A 133 -14.47 1.24 -27.80
CA SER A 133 -13.29 1.89 -28.38
C SER A 133 -12.16 2.14 -27.38
N ALA A 134 -12.44 2.06 -26.09
CA ALA A 134 -11.46 2.32 -25.05
C ALA A 134 -10.35 1.26 -25.03
N ASN A 135 -9.15 1.66 -25.48
CA ASN A 135 -7.94 0.83 -25.41
C ASN A 135 -6.75 1.70 -25.00
N HIS A 136 -6.65 1.94 -23.71
CA HIS A 136 -5.64 2.83 -23.14
C HIS A 136 -4.79 2.10 -22.09
N PRO A 137 -3.89 1.19 -22.48
CA PRO A 137 -3.15 0.31 -21.55
C PRO A 137 -2.22 1.06 -20.59
N MET A 138 -1.95 2.34 -20.88
CA MET A 138 -1.13 3.19 -20.00
C MET A 138 -1.95 4.00 -18.98
N ILE A 139 -3.28 4.04 -19.13
CA ILE A 139 -4.16 4.61 -18.10
C ILE A 139 -4.43 3.55 -17.05
N ARG A 140 -4.20 3.92 -15.79
CA ARG A 140 -4.44 3.06 -14.62
C ARG A 140 -5.37 3.78 -13.68
N LEU A 141 -6.29 3.05 -13.10
CA LEU A 141 -7.35 3.60 -12.27
C LEU A 141 -7.20 3.07 -10.85
N LEU A 142 -7.41 3.95 -9.88
CA LEU A 142 -7.57 3.60 -8.48
C LEU A 142 -8.89 4.19 -8.01
N THR A 143 -9.79 3.36 -7.52
CA THR A 143 -11.00 3.82 -6.84
C THR A 143 -10.70 3.94 -5.35
N VAL A 144 -10.74 5.16 -4.81
CA VAL A 144 -10.59 5.40 -3.38
C VAL A 144 -11.90 5.01 -2.68
N PRO A 145 -11.87 4.13 -1.65
CA PRO A 145 -13.06 3.80 -0.89
C PRO A 145 -13.69 5.04 -0.26
N GLN A 146 -15.01 5.10 -0.25
CA GLN A 146 -15.72 6.15 0.45
C GLN A 146 -15.59 5.94 1.95
N GLN A 147 -14.97 6.90 2.63
CA GLN A 147 -14.84 6.93 4.08
C GLN A 147 -15.35 8.27 4.62
N ALA A 148 -16.19 8.22 5.62
CA ALA A 148 -16.67 9.40 6.32
C ALA A 148 -16.16 9.37 7.77
N GLY A 149 -15.64 10.50 8.24
CA GLY A 149 -15.16 10.62 9.61
C GLY A 149 -14.94 12.08 10.01
N PRO A 150 -14.92 12.36 11.32
CA PRO A 150 -14.72 13.72 11.84
C PRO A 150 -13.29 14.25 11.69
N ILE A 151 -12.34 13.37 11.37
CA ILE A 151 -10.91 13.70 11.20
C ILE A 151 -10.40 13.10 9.91
N ALA A 152 -9.35 13.71 9.35
CA ALA A 152 -8.68 13.17 8.18
C ALA A 152 -8.00 11.83 8.49
N PHE A 153 -8.18 10.86 7.62
CA PHE A 153 -7.51 9.57 7.70
C PHE A 153 -6.06 9.70 7.22
N ARG A 154 -5.13 9.00 7.85
CA ARG A 154 -3.73 8.93 7.42
C ARG A 154 -3.52 7.90 6.30
N ASP A 155 -4.43 6.96 6.21
CA ASP A 155 -4.44 5.90 5.22
C ASP A 155 -5.90 5.58 4.88
N MET A 156 -6.15 4.85 3.82
CA MET A 156 -7.48 4.37 3.45
C MET A 156 -7.67 2.94 3.96
N ASP A 157 -8.91 2.48 3.99
CA ASP A 157 -9.19 1.07 4.23
C ASP A 157 -8.46 0.21 3.20
N ARG A 158 -8.14 -1.01 3.62
CA ARG A 158 -7.39 -1.94 2.78
C ARG A 158 -8.01 -2.02 1.38
N LEU A 159 -7.19 -1.82 0.36
CA LEU A 159 -7.60 -2.04 -1.02
C LEU A 159 -8.06 -3.49 -1.19
N ASN A 160 -9.18 -3.67 -1.86
CA ASN A 160 -9.70 -4.97 -2.25
C ASN A 160 -9.67 -5.10 -3.78
N GLU A 161 -10.21 -6.18 -4.31
CA GLU A 161 -10.26 -6.43 -5.75
C GLU A 161 -11.00 -5.35 -6.57
N PHE A 162 -11.85 -4.53 -5.91
CA PHE A 162 -12.62 -3.48 -6.59
C PHE A 162 -11.92 -2.12 -6.62
N ASN A 163 -10.98 -1.87 -5.73
CA ASN A 163 -10.31 -0.58 -5.60
C ASN A 163 -8.78 -0.66 -5.55
N SER A 164 -8.21 -1.77 -5.97
CA SER A 164 -6.79 -1.87 -6.27
C SER A 164 -6.44 -1.12 -7.55
N TRP A 165 -5.16 -0.77 -7.73
CA TRP A 165 -4.69 -0.25 -9.00
C TRP A 165 -4.92 -1.27 -10.11
N GLU A 166 -5.73 -0.93 -11.10
CA GLU A 166 -6.09 -1.82 -12.19
C GLU A 166 -5.73 -1.25 -13.56
N ARG A 167 -5.34 -2.15 -14.46
CA ARG A 167 -5.39 -1.93 -15.89
C ARG A 167 -6.80 -2.25 -16.39
N ARG A 168 -7.78 -1.39 -16.16
CA ARG A 168 -9.17 -1.68 -16.51
C ARG A 168 -9.49 -1.68 -18.00
N TYR A 169 -8.51 -1.40 -18.85
CA TYR A 169 -8.71 -1.35 -20.31
C TYR A 169 -8.18 -2.58 -21.05
N GLU A 170 -7.81 -3.65 -20.36
CA GLU A 170 -7.71 -4.94 -21.01
C GLU A 170 -9.13 -5.48 -21.16
N GLN A 171 -9.67 -5.49 -22.40
CA GLN A 171 -10.88 -6.25 -22.70
C GLN A 171 -10.63 -7.67 -22.20
N LYS A 172 -11.38 -8.13 -21.19
CA LYS A 172 -11.48 -9.54 -20.89
C LYS A 172 -12.01 -10.17 -22.15
N GLY A 173 -11.14 -10.87 -22.88
CA GLY A 173 -11.55 -11.62 -24.06
C GLY A 173 -12.70 -12.52 -23.70
N SER A 174 -13.75 -12.42 -24.49
CA SER A 174 -14.92 -13.28 -24.51
C SER A 174 -14.53 -14.74 -24.71
#